data_eedfb9775b32d3ca91496f57ffae5b7f
#
_entry.id   eedfb9775b32d3ca91496f57ffae5b7f
#
_cell.length_a   1.000
_cell.length_b   1.000
_cell.length_c   1.000
_cell.angle_alpha   90.00
_cell.angle_beta   90.00
_cell.angle_gamma   90.00
#
_symmetry.space_group_name_H-M   'P 1'
#
loop_
_entity.id
_entity.type
_entity.pdbx_description
1 polymer ?
#
loop_
_entity_poly.entity_id
_entity_poly.type
_entity_poly.pdbx_seq_one_letter_code
_entity_poly.pdbx_strand_id
1 'polypeptide(L)'
;MKKLYFFLICSLFLVSGLYAGETDYTKGLSIWFDTPNTLQGYAVWYGGRPDLWKGGDKPETAGNAGHNPDPAWESQSLPIGNGSLGANIMGSVEAERITFNEKTLWRGGPNTAKGADYYWNVNKQSAHLLDEIRKAFTEGNQEKAEMLTRQNFNSEVSYDADGETPFRFGSFTTMGEFYVETGLNIIGMSDYKRILSLDSAMAVVQFKKDHVVYQRNYFISYPANVMVMRFSADQPGKQNLVFSYAPNPVSTGNMASDGNKGLVYSASLDNNGMKYVVRIQAETKGGTLFNADGKLTVKGADEVVFYITADTDYKPNFDPDFKDPKTYVGVNPEETTKQWMNNAVLQGYTALFSQHYNDYATLF
;
A
#
# COMPACT_ATOMS: atom_id res chain seq x y z
N MET A 1 -0.84 9.72 -78.59
CA MET A 1 0.06 10.00 -77.47
C MET A 1 -0.75 10.55 -76.30
N LYS A 2 -1.11 9.73 -75.33
CA LYS A 2 -1.86 10.12 -74.16
C LYS A 2 -0.84 10.35 -73.03
N LYS A 3 -0.75 11.56 -72.50
CA LYS A 3 0.08 11.89 -71.34
C LYS A 3 -0.67 11.48 -70.06
N LEU A 4 -0.07 10.57 -69.30
CA LEU A 4 -0.53 10.12 -68.01
C LEU A 4 0.08 11.07 -66.94
N TYR A 5 -0.78 11.85 -66.24
CA TYR A 5 -0.34 12.62 -65.10
C TYR A 5 -0.47 11.76 -63.83
N PHE A 6 0.69 11.51 -63.19
CA PHE A 6 0.73 10.84 -61.89
C PHE A 6 0.58 11.95 -60.84
N PHE A 7 -0.57 11.92 -60.15
CA PHE A 7 -0.77 12.74 -58.96
C PHE A 7 -0.17 12.02 -57.74
N LEU A 8 0.96 12.53 -57.22
CA LEU A 8 1.54 12.11 -55.96
C LEU A 8 0.77 12.79 -54.83
N ILE A 9 -0.15 12.08 -54.20
CA ILE A 9 -0.81 12.55 -52.97
C ILE A 9 0.12 12.27 -51.81
N CYS A 10 0.86 13.31 -51.38
CA CYS A 10 1.55 13.31 -50.10
C CYS A 10 0.51 13.43 -48.96
N SER A 11 0.06 12.33 -48.41
CA SER A 11 -0.70 12.31 -47.18
C SER A 11 0.21 12.71 -46.03
N LEU A 12 0.19 14.01 -45.67
CA LEU A 12 0.66 14.46 -44.37
C LEU A 12 -0.22 13.81 -43.29
N PHE A 13 0.28 12.76 -42.67
CA PHE A 13 -0.26 12.36 -41.37
C PHE A 13 0.17 13.43 -40.36
N LEU A 14 -0.72 14.39 -40.14
CA LEU A 14 -0.74 15.17 -38.93
C LEU A 14 -1.02 14.19 -37.79
N VAL A 15 0.03 13.73 -37.12
CA VAL A 15 -0.09 13.16 -35.79
C VAL A 15 -0.46 14.33 -34.88
N SER A 16 -1.74 14.66 -34.84
CA SER A 16 -2.31 15.43 -33.76
C SER A 16 -2.15 14.54 -32.51
N GLY A 17 -1.10 14.83 -31.75
CA GLY A 17 -1.04 14.35 -30.38
C GLY A 17 -2.32 14.86 -29.71
N LEU A 18 -3.27 13.97 -29.51
CA LEU A 18 -4.36 14.18 -28.57
C LEU A 18 -3.70 14.32 -27.20
N TYR A 19 -3.34 15.56 -26.84
CA TYR A 19 -3.26 15.94 -25.46
C TYR A 19 -4.69 15.69 -24.95
N ALA A 20 -4.87 14.59 -24.25
CA ALA A 20 -6.08 14.36 -23.47
C ALA A 20 -6.21 15.61 -22.59
N GLY A 21 -7.26 16.38 -22.80
CA GLY A 21 -7.53 17.57 -22.01
C GLY A 21 -7.40 17.17 -20.54
N GLU A 22 -6.72 18.01 -19.77
CA GLU A 22 -6.44 17.81 -18.36
C GLU A 22 -7.75 17.44 -17.65
N THR A 23 -7.89 16.19 -17.22
CA THR A 23 -9.10 15.74 -16.53
C THR A 23 -9.13 16.43 -15.18
N ASP A 24 -10.11 17.27 -14.94
CA ASP A 24 -10.32 17.93 -13.66
C ASP A 24 -10.95 16.95 -12.67
N TYR A 25 -10.12 16.21 -11.97
CA TYR A 25 -10.55 15.23 -10.94
C TYR A 25 -11.21 15.86 -9.71
N THR A 26 -11.24 17.20 -9.58
CA THR A 26 -11.99 17.86 -8.49
C THR A 26 -13.47 18.01 -8.81
N LYS A 27 -13.88 17.75 -10.06
CA LYS A 27 -15.28 17.67 -10.45
C LYS A 27 -15.81 16.26 -10.17
N GLY A 28 -17.06 16.17 -9.73
CA GLY A 28 -17.66 14.91 -9.32
C GLY A 28 -17.47 14.63 -7.82
N LEU A 29 -17.62 13.37 -7.42
CA LEU A 29 -17.43 12.96 -6.03
C LEU A 29 -15.96 12.79 -5.72
N SER A 30 -15.40 13.76 -5.00
CA SER A 30 -13.98 13.74 -4.63
C SER A 30 -13.71 14.40 -3.29
N ILE A 31 -12.65 13.93 -2.65
CA ILE A 31 -12.02 14.58 -1.49
C ILE A 31 -10.67 15.10 -1.96
N TRP A 32 -10.32 16.34 -1.66
CA TRP A 32 -9.06 16.90 -2.11
C TRP A 32 -8.43 17.88 -1.12
N PHE A 33 -7.12 18.05 -1.25
CA PHE A 33 -6.29 18.99 -0.51
C PHE A 33 -5.44 19.79 -1.50
N ASP A 34 -5.17 21.04 -1.17
CA ASP A 34 -4.35 21.96 -1.98
C ASP A 34 -2.93 22.17 -1.44
N THR A 35 -2.58 21.43 -0.39
CA THR A 35 -1.26 21.47 0.24
C THR A 35 -0.64 20.08 0.22
N PRO A 36 0.67 19.95 -0.11
CA PRO A 36 1.35 18.67 -0.03
C PRO A 36 1.40 18.18 1.41
N ASN A 37 1.24 16.88 1.57
CA ASN A 37 1.57 16.26 2.83
C ASN A 37 3.09 16.27 3.01
N THR A 38 3.54 16.47 4.23
CA THR A 38 4.96 16.37 4.58
C THR A 38 5.26 14.97 5.12
N LEU A 39 6.54 14.58 5.10
CA LEU A 39 6.96 13.32 5.73
C LEU A 39 7.03 13.41 7.28
N GLN A 40 6.46 14.46 7.87
CA GLN A 40 6.38 14.63 9.32
C GLN A 40 5.43 13.60 9.93
N GLY A 41 5.74 13.16 11.14
CA GLY A 41 4.90 12.19 11.85
C GLY A 41 5.13 10.75 11.44
N TYR A 42 6.25 10.50 10.81
CA TYR A 42 6.67 9.16 10.44
C TYR A 42 6.61 8.20 11.65
N ALA A 43 5.83 7.15 11.54
CA ALA A 43 5.74 6.12 12.57
C ALA A 43 6.99 5.24 12.56
N VAL A 44 7.85 5.42 13.54
CA VAL A 44 9.08 4.61 13.77
C VAL A 44 8.79 3.10 13.82
N TRP A 45 7.53 2.72 14.04
CA TRP A 45 7.06 1.34 14.17
C TRP A 45 7.30 0.47 12.93
N TYR A 46 7.45 1.05 11.75
CA TYR A 46 7.42 0.29 10.50
C TYR A 46 8.74 0.31 9.74
N GLY A 47 9.82 0.68 10.40
CA GLY A 47 11.16 0.58 9.83
C GLY A 47 11.49 1.53 8.69
N GLY A 48 10.55 2.35 8.20
CA GLY A 48 10.66 3.22 7.05
C GLY A 48 12.01 3.84 6.71
N ARG A 49 11.98 5.01 6.11
CA ARG A 49 13.17 5.73 5.65
C ARG A 49 13.38 7.00 6.48
N PRO A 50 13.94 6.90 7.71
CA PRO A 50 14.19 8.07 8.56
C PRO A 50 15.17 9.07 7.93
N ASP A 51 15.97 8.65 6.96
CA ASP A 51 16.86 9.50 6.17
C ASP A 51 16.09 10.45 5.24
N LEU A 52 14.86 10.14 4.87
CA LEU A 52 14.00 11.01 4.08
C LEU A 52 13.17 11.97 4.93
N TRP A 53 13.17 11.81 6.22
CA TRP A 53 12.41 12.66 7.11
C TRP A 53 13.06 14.04 7.26
N LYS A 54 12.33 15.06 6.87
CA LYS A 54 12.77 16.45 6.93
C LYS A 54 11.88 17.24 7.89
N GLY A 55 12.39 17.47 9.08
CA GLY A 55 11.81 18.43 10.01
C GLY A 55 10.94 17.85 11.12
N GLY A 56 11.12 18.40 12.31
CA GLY A 56 10.52 17.97 13.55
C GLY A 56 11.44 17.03 14.34
N ASP A 57 11.25 17.00 15.65
CA ASP A 57 11.92 16.04 16.50
C ASP A 57 11.49 14.64 16.07
N LYS A 58 12.44 13.70 16.04
CA LYS A 58 12.08 12.29 15.90
C LYS A 58 10.98 12.02 16.91
N PRO A 59 9.85 11.39 16.51
CA PRO A 59 8.92 10.89 17.50
C PRO A 59 9.77 10.08 18.48
N GLU A 60 9.82 10.51 19.74
CA GLU A 60 10.52 9.72 20.75
C GLU A 60 9.98 8.30 20.61
N THR A 61 10.91 7.36 20.58
CA THR A 61 10.57 5.93 20.59
C THR A 61 9.50 5.77 21.65
N ALA A 62 8.29 5.47 21.26
CA ALA A 62 7.17 5.45 22.17
C ALA A 62 7.47 4.41 23.24
N GLY A 63 7.94 4.88 24.35
CA GLY A 63 8.16 4.10 25.54
C GLY A 63 6.86 3.71 26.23
N ASN A 64 5.74 3.71 25.54
CA ASN A 64 4.48 3.21 26.08
C ASN A 64 3.55 2.84 24.92
N ALA A 65 3.03 1.68 24.95
CA ALA A 65 2.07 0.99 24.14
C ALA A 65 0.81 1.80 23.77
N GLY A 66 0.95 2.93 23.20
CA GLY A 66 -0.16 3.74 22.76
C GLY A 66 0.34 4.65 21.66
N HIS A 67 -0.19 4.52 20.50
CA HIS A 67 -0.18 5.49 19.42
C HIS A 67 1.03 6.43 19.37
N ASN A 68 2.00 6.09 18.53
CA ASN A 68 2.78 7.13 17.88
C ASN A 68 1.87 7.74 16.83
N PRO A 69 1.31 8.92 17.04
CA PRO A 69 0.46 9.53 16.05
C PRO A 69 1.30 9.79 14.79
N ASP A 70 0.81 9.33 13.67
CA ASP A 70 1.29 9.73 12.35
C ASP A 70 0.21 10.63 11.72
N PRO A 71 0.19 11.94 12.02
CA PRO A 71 -0.84 12.84 11.53
C PRO A 71 -0.92 12.88 10.02
N ALA A 72 0.21 12.66 9.34
CA ALA A 72 0.26 12.59 7.90
C ALA A 72 -0.54 11.38 7.37
N TRP A 73 -0.44 10.25 8.03
CA TRP A 73 -1.20 9.05 7.71
C TRP A 73 -2.65 9.12 8.18
N GLU A 74 -2.88 9.52 9.43
CA GLU A 74 -4.19 9.45 10.09
C GLU A 74 -5.22 10.41 9.51
N SER A 75 -4.82 11.66 9.22
CA SER A 75 -5.74 12.72 8.86
C SER A 75 -5.57 13.30 7.46
N GLN A 76 -4.50 12.95 6.77
CA GLN A 76 -4.15 13.60 5.51
C GLN A 76 -3.87 12.63 4.37
N SER A 77 -3.71 11.33 4.62
CA SER A 77 -3.49 10.35 3.55
C SER A 77 -4.76 10.08 2.74
N LEU A 78 -4.58 9.63 1.51
CA LEU A 78 -5.66 9.21 0.63
C LEU A 78 -5.70 7.68 0.56
N PRO A 79 -6.72 7.03 1.14
CA PRO A 79 -6.81 5.57 1.14
C PRO A 79 -7.33 5.05 -0.21
N ILE A 80 -6.69 3.99 -0.72
CA ILE A 80 -7.15 3.20 -1.86
C ILE A 80 -7.07 1.71 -1.53
N GLY A 81 -7.90 0.90 -2.18
CA GLY A 81 -7.88 -0.55 -1.95
C GLY A 81 -8.87 -1.32 -2.79
N ASN A 82 -8.72 -2.65 -2.81
CA ASN A 82 -9.59 -3.58 -3.52
C ASN A 82 -10.18 -4.68 -2.62
N GLY A 83 -10.06 -4.52 -1.30
CA GLY A 83 -10.52 -5.51 -0.32
C GLY A 83 -9.50 -6.64 -0.03
N SER A 84 -8.43 -6.77 -0.81
CA SER A 84 -7.26 -7.63 -0.55
C SER A 84 -6.03 -6.78 -0.25
N LEU A 85 -5.68 -5.89 -1.15
CA LEU A 85 -4.61 -4.93 -1.01
C LEU A 85 -5.17 -3.59 -0.57
N GLY A 86 -4.41 -2.86 0.24
CA GLY A 86 -4.72 -1.51 0.68
C GLY A 86 -3.48 -0.63 0.70
N ALA A 87 -3.65 0.66 0.42
CA ALA A 87 -2.57 1.62 0.50
C ALA A 87 -3.10 3.00 0.92
N ASN A 88 -2.24 3.77 1.60
CA ASN A 88 -2.46 5.18 1.86
C ASN A 88 -1.41 6.01 1.13
N ILE A 89 -1.89 6.93 0.29
CA ILE A 89 -1.06 7.82 -0.52
C ILE A 89 -0.89 9.14 0.22
N MET A 90 0.35 9.54 0.50
CA MET A 90 0.63 10.77 1.25
C MET A 90 0.56 12.02 0.36
N GLY A 91 0.93 11.94 -0.90
CA GLY A 91 0.99 13.08 -1.81
C GLY A 91 2.16 14.01 -1.54
N SER A 92 3.26 13.51 -1.02
CA SER A 92 4.48 14.30 -0.82
C SER A 92 5.21 14.53 -2.14
N VAL A 93 5.79 15.71 -2.31
CA VAL A 93 6.41 16.12 -3.60
C VAL A 93 7.81 15.54 -3.73
N GLU A 94 8.66 15.77 -2.74
CA GLU A 94 10.09 15.42 -2.79
C GLU A 94 10.33 13.91 -2.77
N ALA A 95 9.60 13.23 -1.90
CA ALA A 95 9.57 11.77 -1.81
C ALA A 95 8.14 11.34 -1.48
N GLU A 96 7.49 10.69 -2.44
CA GLU A 96 6.18 10.07 -2.17
C GLU A 96 6.36 8.94 -1.16
N ARG A 97 5.51 8.90 -0.16
CA ARG A 97 5.41 7.82 0.83
C ARG A 97 4.07 7.12 0.68
N ILE A 98 4.09 5.81 0.66
CA ILE A 98 2.89 4.99 0.51
C ILE A 98 2.98 3.86 1.52
N THR A 99 2.08 3.84 2.49
CA THR A 99 1.92 2.67 3.35
C THR A 99 1.14 1.60 2.62
N PHE A 100 1.55 0.34 2.73
CA PHE A 100 1.00 -0.75 1.94
C PHE A 100 0.67 -1.96 2.79
N ASN A 101 -0.39 -2.65 2.43
CA ASN A 101 -0.87 -3.79 3.17
C ASN A 101 -1.63 -4.82 2.34
N GLU A 102 -1.64 -6.05 2.84
CA GLU A 102 -2.46 -7.16 2.37
C GLU A 102 -3.24 -7.71 3.57
N LYS A 103 -4.54 -7.98 3.39
CA LYS A 103 -5.51 -8.25 4.47
C LYS A 103 -5.21 -9.48 5.32
N THR A 104 -4.44 -10.45 4.80
CA THR A 104 -4.15 -11.70 5.49
C THR A 104 -2.84 -11.70 6.26
N LEU A 105 -2.06 -10.60 6.20
CA LEU A 105 -0.81 -10.48 6.94
C LEU A 105 -1.07 -10.17 8.41
N TRP A 106 -1.11 -11.20 9.23
CA TRP A 106 -1.38 -11.12 10.66
C TRP A 106 -0.26 -11.73 11.50
N ARG A 107 0.09 -11.08 12.59
CA ARG A 107 1.02 -11.58 13.60
C ARG A 107 0.25 -12.45 14.60
N GLY A 108 0.93 -13.39 15.24
CA GLY A 108 0.33 -14.25 16.25
C GLY A 108 -0.45 -15.42 15.63
N GLY A 109 -1.33 -16.01 16.42
CA GLY A 109 -2.14 -17.18 16.02
C GLY A 109 -1.52 -18.51 16.43
N PRO A 110 -1.99 -19.63 15.84
CA PRO A 110 -1.61 -20.99 16.29
C PRO A 110 -0.13 -21.31 16.20
N ASN A 111 0.61 -20.58 15.35
CA ASN A 111 2.02 -20.83 15.06
C ASN A 111 2.99 -20.07 15.97
N THR A 112 2.52 -19.44 17.03
CA THR A 112 3.38 -18.78 18.01
C THR A 112 3.91 -19.78 19.04
N ALA A 113 4.99 -19.42 19.78
CA ALA A 113 5.56 -20.25 20.83
C ALA A 113 4.54 -20.69 21.91
N LYS A 114 3.45 -19.93 22.06
CA LYS A 114 2.32 -20.21 22.97
C LYS A 114 1.06 -20.62 22.21
N GLY A 115 1.16 -20.92 20.94
CA GLY A 115 0.04 -21.17 20.04
C GLY A 115 -0.81 -22.37 20.39
N ALA A 116 -0.23 -23.39 21.01
CA ALA A 116 -0.98 -24.58 21.46
C ALA A 116 -2.15 -24.24 22.39
N ASP A 117 -2.01 -23.16 23.17
CA ASP A 117 -3.03 -22.71 24.12
C ASP A 117 -3.83 -21.49 23.59
N TYR A 118 -3.53 -21.02 22.41
CA TYR A 118 -4.13 -19.80 21.82
C TYR A 118 -5.66 -19.79 21.90
N TYR A 119 -6.31 -20.83 21.42
CA TYR A 119 -7.77 -20.91 21.39
C TYR A 119 -8.39 -21.02 22.79
N TRP A 120 -7.82 -21.84 23.65
CA TRP A 120 -8.35 -22.10 24.99
C TRP A 120 -8.15 -20.93 25.94
N ASN A 121 -7.11 -20.15 25.77
CA ASN A 121 -6.86 -18.97 26.57
C ASN A 121 -7.82 -17.82 26.27
N VAL A 122 -8.43 -17.80 25.09
CA VAL A 122 -9.46 -16.81 24.73
C VAL A 122 -10.80 -17.16 25.31
N ASN A 123 -11.15 -18.47 25.39
CA ASN A 123 -12.43 -18.92 25.89
C ASN A 123 -12.33 -19.34 27.37
N LYS A 124 -12.59 -18.42 28.27
CA LYS A 124 -12.58 -18.67 29.71
C LYS A 124 -13.86 -19.32 30.25
N GLN A 125 -14.76 -19.74 29.38
CA GLN A 125 -16.07 -20.36 29.73
C GLN A 125 -16.89 -19.48 30.70
N SER A 126 -16.83 -18.17 30.52
CA SER A 126 -17.36 -17.17 31.45
C SER A 126 -18.83 -16.78 31.18
N ALA A 127 -19.54 -17.53 30.33
CA ALA A 127 -20.91 -17.19 29.93
C ALA A 127 -21.86 -17.05 31.13
N HIS A 128 -21.59 -17.75 32.25
CA HIS A 128 -22.37 -17.64 33.49
C HIS A 128 -22.32 -16.23 34.13
N LEU A 129 -21.34 -15.40 33.78
CA LEU A 129 -21.21 -14.00 34.27
C LEU A 129 -22.02 -12.99 33.47
N LEU A 130 -22.59 -13.37 32.33
CA LEU A 130 -23.30 -12.44 31.45
C LEU A 130 -24.47 -11.72 32.16
N ASP A 131 -25.20 -12.43 33.01
CA ASP A 131 -26.33 -11.84 33.74
C ASP A 131 -25.87 -10.86 34.80
N GLU A 132 -24.72 -11.09 35.43
CA GLU A 132 -24.13 -10.14 36.37
C GLU A 132 -23.63 -8.88 35.65
N ILE A 133 -23.04 -9.02 34.48
CA ILE A 133 -22.60 -7.90 33.65
C ILE A 133 -23.81 -7.06 33.20
N ARG A 134 -24.86 -7.72 32.69
CA ARG A 134 -26.12 -7.04 32.32
C ARG A 134 -26.75 -6.29 33.47
N LYS A 135 -26.80 -6.92 34.65
CA LYS A 135 -27.28 -6.32 35.85
C LYS A 135 -26.50 -5.07 36.25
N ALA A 136 -25.17 -5.15 36.21
CA ALA A 136 -24.30 -4.00 36.47
C ALA A 136 -24.58 -2.82 35.54
N PHE A 137 -24.79 -3.07 34.23
CA PHE A 137 -25.19 -2.03 33.29
C PHE A 137 -26.57 -1.43 33.62
N THR A 138 -27.56 -2.27 33.94
CA THR A 138 -28.91 -1.75 34.27
C THR A 138 -28.94 -0.95 35.58
N GLU A 139 -28.05 -1.25 36.50
CA GLU A 139 -27.87 -0.51 37.77
C GLU A 139 -26.99 0.74 37.62
N GLY A 140 -26.51 1.05 36.40
CA GLY A 140 -25.63 2.19 36.13
C GLY A 140 -24.19 2.00 36.64
N ASN A 141 -23.81 0.80 37.05
CA ASN A 141 -22.46 0.49 37.50
C ASN A 141 -21.57 0.02 36.30
N GLN A 142 -21.23 0.98 35.44
CA GLN A 142 -20.45 0.74 34.24
C GLN A 142 -19.05 0.18 34.56
N GLU A 143 -18.40 0.70 35.62
CA GLU A 143 -17.06 0.27 36.03
C GLU A 143 -17.03 -1.23 36.35
N LYS A 144 -18.02 -1.71 37.12
CA LYS A 144 -18.16 -3.14 37.43
C LYS A 144 -18.39 -3.98 36.16
N ALA A 145 -19.25 -3.50 35.27
CA ALA A 145 -19.55 -4.20 34.02
C ALA A 145 -18.31 -4.34 33.14
N GLU A 146 -17.54 -3.26 32.98
CA GLU A 146 -16.31 -3.25 32.21
C GLU A 146 -15.23 -4.13 32.83
N MET A 147 -15.07 -4.07 34.16
CA MET A 147 -14.12 -4.91 34.89
C MET A 147 -14.41 -6.39 34.68
N LEU A 148 -15.65 -6.81 34.85
CA LEU A 148 -16.06 -8.21 34.64
C LEU A 148 -15.85 -8.64 33.19
N THR A 149 -16.16 -7.78 32.23
CA THR A 149 -15.95 -8.05 30.81
C THR A 149 -14.46 -8.21 30.50
N ARG A 150 -13.62 -7.29 30.93
CA ARG A 150 -12.15 -7.36 30.67
C ARG A 150 -11.53 -8.61 31.28
N GLN A 151 -11.90 -8.95 32.51
CA GLN A 151 -11.30 -10.09 33.22
C GLN A 151 -11.74 -11.45 32.65
N ASN A 152 -12.95 -11.53 32.08
CA ASN A 152 -13.58 -12.81 31.81
C ASN A 152 -13.89 -13.07 30.34
N PHE A 153 -13.94 -12.04 29.48
CA PHE A 153 -14.28 -12.18 28.06
C PHE A 153 -13.20 -11.68 27.11
N ASN A 154 -12.20 -10.94 27.61
CA ASN A 154 -11.05 -10.58 26.82
C ASN A 154 -9.96 -11.64 27.01
N SER A 155 -9.20 -11.88 25.95
CA SER A 155 -7.96 -12.63 26.05
C SER A 155 -6.97 -11.87 26.94
N GLU A 156 -6.19 -12.60 27.71
CA GLU A 156 -5.07 -12.00 28.41
C GLU A 156 -4.04 -11.55 27.38
N VAL A 157 -3.75 -10.26 27.36
CA VAL A 157 -2.58 -9.75 26.64
C VAL A 157 -1.39 -10.16 27.50
N SER A 158 -0.68 -11.21 27.12
CA SER A 158 0.62 -11.50 27.69
C SER A 158 1.69 -10.98 26.74
N TYR A 159 2.60 -10.25 27.29
CA TYR A 159 3.83 -9.87 26.61
C TYR A 159 4.83 -11.02 26.77
N ASP A 160 5.65 -11.27 25.75
CA ASP A 160 6.80 -12.14 25.92
C ASP A 160 7.77 -11.56 26.94
N ALA A 161 8.73 -12.36 27.39
CA ALA A 161 9.67 -12.00 28.45
C ALA A 161 10.53 -10.76 28.15
N ASP A 162 10.56 -10.32 26.88
CA ASP A 162 11.16 -9.05 26.42
C ASP A 162 10.26 -7.83 26.66
N GLY A 163 9.01 -8.02 27.10
CA GLY A 163 8.04 -6.95 27.34
C GLY A 163 7.49 -6.27 26.08
N GLU A 164 7.92 -6.71 24.90
CA GLU A 164 7.67 -6.01 23.64
C GLU A 164 6.70 -6.76 22.71
N THR A 165 6.47 -8.06 22.91
CA THR A 165 5.69 -8.86 22.01
C THR A 165 4.36 -9.30 22.63
N PRO A 166 3.24 -8.59 22.40
CA PRO A 166 1.92 -9.02 22.86
C PRO A 166 1.42 -10.09 21.91
N PHE A 167 1.34 -11.38 22.28
CA PHE A 167 0.78 -12.29 21.28
C PHE A 167 0.28 -13.65 21.76
N ARG A 168 -0.91 -13.63 22.36
CA ARG A 168 -1.73 -14.84 22.43
C ARG A 168 -2.88 -14.85 21.43
N PHE A 169 -3.07 -13.79 20.66
CA PHE A 169 -4.09 -13.70 19.60
C PHE A 169 -3.53 -12.93 18.41
N GLY A 170 -4.13 -13.13 17.24
CA GLY A 170 -3.68 -12.47 16.03
C GLY A 170 -3.84 -10.96 16.08
N SER A 171 -2.87 -10.24 15.57
CA SER A 171 -2.94 -8.81 15.34
C SER A 171 -2.55 -8.46 13.91
N PHE A 172 -3.29 -7.51 13.35
CA PHE A 172 -3.00 -6.99 12.04
C PHE A 172 -1.64 -6.28 12.01
N THR A 173 -0.92 -6.40 10.90
CA THR A 173 0.35 -5.71 10.70
C THR A 173 0.48 -5.23 9.26
N THR A 174 1.33 -4.23 9.01
CA THR A 174 1.59 -3.72 7.65
C THR A 174 2.59 -4.58 6.90
N MET A 175 2.54 -4.57 5.58
CA MET A 175 3.63 -5.11 4.76
C MET A 175 4.84 -4.19 4.69
N GLY A 176 4.67 -2.91 4.94
CA GLY A 176 5.73 -1.92 4.87
C GLY A 176 5.35 -0.69 4.07
N GLU A 177 6.36 0.01 3.56
CA GLU A 177 6.17 1.29 2.89
C GLU A 177 6.96 1.36 1.59
N PHE A 178 6.36 1.99 0.58
CA PHE A 178 7.05 2.38 -0.64
C PHE A 178 7.44 3.85 -0.58
N TYR A 179 8.62 4.14 -1.10
CA TYR A 179 9.12 5.51 -1.27
C TYR A 179 9.50 5.73 -2.72
N VAL A 180 9.07 6.88 -3.27
CA VAL A 180 9.47 7.31 -4.61
C VAL A 180 10.09 8.70 -4.49
N GLU A 181 11.41 8.74 -4.43
CA GLU A 181 12.20 9.99 -4.42
C GLU A 181 12.19 10.59 -5.82
N THR A 182 11.84 11.86 -5.93
CA THR A 182 11.63 12.52 -7.23
C THR A 182 12.74 13.51 -7.61
N GLY A 183 13.61 13.85 -6.65
CA GLY A 183 14.60 14.93 -6.84
C GLY A 183 13.99 16.33 -6.92
N LEU A 184 12.67 16.46 -6.83
CA LEU A 184 11.97 17.75 -6.80
C LEU A 184 11.97 18.32 -5.38
N ASN A 185 11.68 19.62 -5.28
CA ASN A 185 11.41 20.29 -4.01
C ASN A 185 10.17 21.18 -4.13
N ILE A 186 9.60 21.57 -3.01
CA ILE A 186 8.38 22.39 -2.97
C ILE A 186 8.60 23.87 -3.25
N ILE A 187 9.85 24.34 -3.30
CA ILE A 187 10.15 25.77 -3.50
C ILE A 187 9.76 26.16 -4.93
N GLY A 188 8.89 27.18 -5.08
CA GLY A 188 8.38 27.62 -6.37
C GLY A 188 7.39 26.66 -7.05
N MET A 189 6.85 25.71 -6.31
CA MET A 189 5.73 24.88 -6.76
C MET A 189 4.43 25.69 -6.72
N SER A 190 3.53 25.43 -7.66
CA SER A 190 2.17 25.98 -7.71
C SER A 190 1.15 24.91 -8.12
N ASP A 191 -0.13 25.27 -8.03
CA ASP A 191 -1.26 24.48 -8.51
C ASP A 191 -1.29 23.04 -7.94
N TYR A 192 -0.82 22.91 -6.69
CA TYR A 192 -0.79 21.59 -6.04
C TYR A 192 -2.20 21.13 -5.69
N LYS A 193 -2.51 19.87 -6.03
CA LYS A 193 -3.69 19.15 -5.56
C LYS A 193 -3.36 17.69 -5.35
N ARG A 194 -3.88 17.12 -4.28
CA ARG A 194 -4.00 15.66 -4.08
C ARG A 194 -5.46 15.34 -3.87
N ILE A 195 -5.95 14.37 -4.60
CA ILE A 195 -7.37 14.13 -4.81
C ILE A 195 -7.65 12.64 -4.66
N LEU A 196 -8.67 12.28 -3.90
CA LEU A 196 -9.29 10.97 -3.93
C LEU A 196 -10.59 11.09 -4.72
N SER A 197 -10.59 10.58 -5.94
CA SER A 197 -11.78 10.48 -6.78
C SER A 197 -12.60 9.26 -6.37
N LEU A 198 -13.77 9.49 -5.81
CA LEU A 198 -14.72 8.43 -5.45
C LEU A 198 -15.46 7.89 -6.68
N ASP A 199 -15.52 8.65 -7.77
CA ASP A 199 -16.12 8.20 -9.03
C ASP A 199 -15.25 7.18 -9.77
N SER A 200 -13.94 7.14 -9.49
CA SER A 200 -12.99 6.25 -10.17
C SER A 200 -12.15 5.40 -9.24
N ALA A 201 -12.39 5.47 -7.92
CA ALA A 201 -11.58 4.79 -6.88
C ALA A 201 -10.07 4.99 -7.08
N MET A 202 -9.66 6.22 -7.38
CA MET A 202 -8.29 6.58 -7.74
C MET A 202 -7.79 7.77 -6.91
N ALA A 203 -6.56 7.70 -6.43
CA ALA A 203 -5.87 8.86 -5.89
C ALA A 203 -5.03 9.53 -6.99
N VAL A 204 -5.02 10.86 -6.99
CA VAL A 204 -4.28 11.68 -7.95
C VAL A 204 -3.49 12.74 -7.19
N VAL A 205 -2.24 12.95 -7.58
CA VAL A 205 -1.43 14.09 -7.13
C VAL A 205 -0.98 14.88 -8.35
N GLN A 206 -1.28 16.17 -8.36
CA GLN A 206 -0.96 17.07 -9.46
C GLN A 206 -0.33 18.35 -8.92
N PHE A 207 0.69 18.86 -9.59
CA PHE A 207 1.32 20.13 -9.27
C PHE A 207 2.14 20.65 -10.43
N LYS A 208 2.44 21.94 -10.39
CA LYS A 208 3.31 22.61 -11.36
C LYS A 208 4.63 23.00 -10.71
N LYS A 209 5.73 22.68 -11.37
CA LYS A 209 7.08 23.03 -10.94
C LYS A 209 7.94 23.39 -12.16
N ASP A 210 8.58 24.55 -12.12
CA ASP A 210 9.46 25.05 -13.20
C ASP A 210 8.80 24.96 -14.60
N HIS A 211 7.54 25.42 -14.70
CA HIS A 211 6.69 25.38 -15.88
C HIS A 211 6.33 23.97 -16.40
N VAL A 212 6.56 22.92 -15.63
CA VAL A 212 6.18 21.54 -15.94
C VAL A 212 5.02 21.14 -15.05
N VAL A 213 3.98 20.55 -15.63
CA VAL A 213 2.87 19.94 -14.91
C VAL A 213 3.20 18.48 -14.65
N TYR A 214 3.28 18.10 -13.38
CA TYR A 214 3.49 16.73 -12.95
C TYR A 214 2.18 16.14 -12.49
N GLN A 215 1.93 14.88 -12.87
CA GLN A 215 0.77 14.12 -12.44
C GLN A 215 1.18 12.71 -11.98
N ARG A 216 0.57 12.27 -10.88
CA ARG A 216 0.71 10.92 -10.35
C ARG A 216 -0.68 10.33 -10.17
N ASN A 217 -0.88 9.09 -10.60
CA ASN A 217 -2.14 8.37 -10.49
C ASN A 217 -1.90 7.06 -9.74
N TYR A 218 -2.80 6.73 -8.81
CA TYR A 218 -2.69 5.54 -7.97
C TYR A 218 -4.05 4.85 -7.89
N PHE A 219 -4.09 3.57 -8.17
CA PHE A 219 -5.28 2.75 -7.97
C PHE A 219 -4.89 1.30 -7.64
N ILE A 220 -5.83 0.55 -7.04
CA ILE A 220 -5.66 -0.87 -6.78
C ILE A 220 -6.81 -1.60 -7.48
N SER A 221 -6.48 -2.35 -8.54
CA SER A 221 -7.44 -3.10 -9.34
C SER A 221 -7.89 -4.35 -8.58
N TYR A 222 -9.21 -4.52 -8.43
CA TYR A 222 -9.78 -5.76 -7.90
C TYR A 222 -9.63 -6.93 -8.89
N PRO A 223 -10.01 -6.80 -10.19
CA PRO A 223 -9.90 -7.92 -11.11
C PRO A 223 -8.48 -8.41 -11.39
N ALA A 224 -7.49 -7.49 -11.36
CA ALA A 224 -6.09 -7.85 -11.60
C ALA A 224 -5.28 -8.11 -10.32
N ASN A 225 -5.83 -7.79 -9.15
CA ASN A 225 -5.18 -7.83 -7.84
C ASN A 225 -3.77 -7.19 -7.85
N VAL A 226 -3.69 -5.99 -8.39
CA VAL A 226 -2.45 -5.23 -8.55
C VAL A 226 -2.66 -3.77 -8.15
N MET A 227 -1.71 -3.22 -7.41
CA MET A 227 -1.59 -1.77 -7.24
C MET A 227 -0.80 -1.20 -8.41
N VAL A 228 -1.29 -0.11 -8.97
CA VAL A 228 -0.67 0.60 -10.10
C VAL A 228 -0.38 2.05 -9.69
N MET A 229 0.84 2.49 -9.96
CA MET A 229 1.26 3.87 -9.76
C MET A 229 1.85 4.40 -11.06
N ARG A 230 1.32 5.51 -11.56
CA ARG A 230 1.81 6.17 -12.77
C ARG A 230 2.33 7.56 -12.44
N PHE A 231 3.52 7.86 -12.89
CA PHE A 231 4.17 9.17 -12.80
C PHE A 231 4.37 9.72 -14.21
N SER A 232 3.85 10.90 -14.48
CA SER A 232 3.93 11.54 -15.80
C SER A 232 4.16 13.04 -15.68
N ALA A 233 4.54 13.67 -16.78
CA ALA A 233 4.64 15.12 -16.91
C ALA A 233 4.17 15.56 -18.31
N ASP A 234 3.79 16.82 -18.44
CA ASP A 234 3.39 17.44 -19.70
C ASP A 234 4.57 17.70 -20.66
N GLN A 235 5.80 17.49 -20.19
CA GLN A 235 7.04 17.63 -20.96
C GLN A 235 7.83 16.33 -20.92
N PRO A 236 8.49 15.94 -22.04
CA PRO A 236 9.28 14.71 -22.09
C PRO A 236 10.53 14.78 -21.21
N GLY A 237 10.99 13.59 -20.76
CA GLY A 237 12.25 13.45 -20.02
C GLY A 237 12.23 13.99 -18.60
N LYS A 238 11.06 14.27 -18.02
CA LYS A 238 10.96 14.94 -16.70
C LYS A 238 10.87 13.97 -15.51
N GLN A 239 10.72 12.68 -15.74
CA GLN A 239 10.69 11.71 -14.67
C GLN A 239 12.11 11.25 -14.32
N ASN A 240 12.57 11.62 -13.11
CA ASN A 240 13.80 11.14 -12.49
C ASN A 240 13.42 10.62 -11.11
N LEU A 241 13.35 9.31 -10.96
CA LEU A 241 12.76 8.69 -9.80
C LEU A 241 13.70 7.64 -9.20
N VAL A 242 13.69 7.51 -7.87
CA VAL A 242 14.28 6.39 -7.17
C VAL A 242 13.19 5.73 -6.32
N PHE A 243 12.76 4.55 -6.72
CA PHE A 243 11.82 3.73 -5.97
C PHE A 243 12.57 2.84 -4.98
N SER A 244 12.09 2.77 -3.75
CA SER A 244 12.58 1.85 -2.73
C SER A 244 11.42 1.31 -1.90
N TYR A 245 11.62 0.11 -1.34
CA TYR A 245 10.68 -0.53 -0.43
C TYR A 245 11.33 -0.71 0.93
N ALA A 246 10.66 -0.24 1.97
CA ALA A 246 11.00 -0.46 3.37
C ALA A 246 10.04 -1.53 3.94
N PRO A 247 10.51 -2.76 4.14
CA PRO A 247 9.65 -3.85 4.58
C PRO A 247 9.23 -3.72 6.04
N ASN A 248 8.26 -4.54 6.44
CA ASN A 248 7.86 -4.66 7.84
C ASN A 248 9.06 -5.04 8.73
N PRO A 249 9.36 -4.27 9.81
CA PRO A 249 10.53 -4.48 10.66
C PRO A 249 10.47 -5.76 11.51
N VAL A 250 9.28 -6.33 11.70
CA VAL A 250 9.07 -7.59 12.44
C VAL A 250 8.99 -8.79 11.50
N SER A 251 9.72 -8.71 10.42
CA SER A 251 9.88 -9.80 9.45
C SER A 251 11.32 -10.00 9.06
N THR A 252 11.68 -11.24 8.80
CA THR A 252 12.97 -11.61 8.24
C THR A 252 12.80 -12.00 6.78
N GLY A 253 13.47 -11.30 5.88
CA GLY A 253 13.32 -11.50 4.45
C GLY A 253 14.52 -11.05 3.63
N ASN A 254 14.40 -11.26 2.32
CA ASN A 254 15.43 -10.91 1.35
C ASN A 254 14.85 -10.14 0.17
N MET A 255 15.50 -9.04 -0.19
CA MET A 255 15.24 -8.29 -1.41
C MET A 255 16.12 -8.81 -2.52
N ALA A 256 15.53 -9.21 -3.63
CA ALA A 256 16.22 -9.66 -4.83
C ALA A 256 15.74 -8.88 -6.06
N SER A 257 16.58 -8.88 -7.10
CA SER A 257 16.20 -8.39 -8.41
C SER A 257 15.22 -9.36 -9.08
N ASP A 258 14.17 -8.81 -9.70
CA ASP A 258 13.24 -9.55 -10.55
C ASP A 258 13.40 -9.09 -12.00
N GLY A 259 14.40 -9.65 -12.67
CA GLY A 259 14.90 -9.13 -13.95
C GLY A 259 15.55 -7.75 -13.81
N ASN A 260 15.65 -7.02 -14.93
CA ASN A 260 16.30 -5.70 -14.96
C ASN A 260 15.40 -4.56 -14.51
N LYS A 261 14.10 -4.79 -14.39
CA LYS A 261 13.06 -3.77 -14.17
C LYS A 261 12.20 -4.03 -12.93
N GLY A 262 12.58 -4.99 -12.12
CA GLY A 262 11.78 -5.41 -10.98
C GLY A 262 12.57 -5.75 -9.74
N LEU A 263 11.84 -5.82 -8.64
CA LEU A 263 12.30 -6.25 -7.32
C LEU A 263 11.30 -7.26 -6.77
N VAL A 264 11.78 -8.21 -5.98
CA VAL A 264 10.96 -9.11 -5.20
C VAL A 264 11.48 -9.17 -3.77
N TYR A 265 10.59 -9.01 -2.81
CA TYR A 265 10.88 -9.20 -1.40
C TYR A 265 10.11 -10.42 -0.91
N SER A 266 10.83 -11.43 -0.47
CA SER A 266 10.28 -12.66 0.10
C SER A 266 10.68 -12.74 1.55
N ALA A 267 9.69 -12.90 2.44
CA ALA A 267 9.91 -12.83 3.87
C ALA A 267 8.96 -13.73 4.66
N SER A 268 9.25 -13.84 5.95
CA SER A 268 8.34 -14.39 6.95
C SER A 268 8.27 -13.47 8.18
N LEU A 269 7.10 -13.43 8.81
CA LEU A 269 6.93 -12.77 10.10
C LEU A 269 7.68 -13.55 11.18
N ASP A 270 8.38 -12.82 12.06
CA ASP A 270 9.28 -13.41 13.04
C ASP A 270 8.54 -14.22 14.11
N ASN A 271 7.30 -13.85 14.43
CA ASN A 271 6.60 -14.45 15.56
C ASN A 271 5.72 -15.67 15.21
N ASN A 272 5.26 -15.81 13.97
CA ASN A 272 4.40 -16.93 13.55
C ASN A 272 4.88 -17.64 12.29
N GLY A 273 5.94 -17.13 11.65
CA GLY A 273 6.51 -17.72 10.45
C GLY A 273 5.65 -17.59 9.20
N MET A 274 4.59 -16.77 9.22
CA MET A 274 3.75 -16.50 8.05
C MET A 274 4.59 -15.94 6.92
N LYS A 275 4.58 -16.60 5.79
CA LYS A 275 5.33 -16.17 4.60
C LYS A 275 4.55 -15.15 3.81
N TYR A 276 5.26 -14.20 3.22
CA TYR A 276 4.68 -13.24 2.30
C TYR A 276 5.67 -12.80 1.23
N VAL A 277 5.14 -12.34 0.12
CA VAL A 277 5.91 -11.82 -1.01
C VAL A 277 5.34 -10.48 -1.45
N VAL A 278 6.22 -9.52 -1.68
CA VAL A 278 5.91 -8.27 -2.37
C VAL A 278 6.75 -8.21 -3.64
N ARG A 279 6.10 -8.10 -4.78
CA ARG A 279 6.75 -8.03 -6.08
C ARG A 279 6.45 -6.69 -6.74
N ILE A 280 7.48 -6.05 -7.26
CA ILE A 280 7.43 -4.74 -7.88
C ILE A 280 8.04 -4.84 -9.27
N GLN A 281 7.36 -4.30 -10.28
CA GLN A 281 7.95 -4.06 -11.61
C GLN A 281 7.66 -2.65 -12.07
N ALA A 282 8.55 -2.11 -12.91
CA ALA A 282 8.40 -0.79 -13.49
C ALA A 282 8.53 -0.83 -15.01
N GLU A 283 7.77 0.02 -15.68
CA GLU A 283 7.88 0.31 -17.09
C GLU A 283 8.09 1.79 -17.32
N THR A 284 8.86 2.15 -18.34
CA THR A 284 9.12 3.56 -18.69
C THR A 284 8.83 3.81 -20.16
N LYS A 285 8.28 4.99 -20.43
CA LYS A 285 8.25 5.55 -21.77
C LYS A 285 9.39 6.55 -21.87
N GLY A 286 10.35 6.29 -22.75
CA GLY A 286 11.60 7.06 -22.80
C GLY A 286 12.52 6.82 -21.60
N GLY A 287 13.67 7.50 -21.60
CA GLY A 287 14.64 7.43 -20.53
C GLY A 287 15.30 6.07 -20.32
N THR A 288 15.81 5.87 -19.12
CA THR A 288 16.45 4.61 -18.71
C THR A 288 15.91 4.15 -17.36
N LEU A 289 15.78 2.83 -17.19
CA LEU A 289 15.38 2.16 -15.96
C LEU A 289 16.39 1.06 -15.65
N PHE A 290 16.87 1.02 -14.43
CA PHE A 290 17.74 -0.05 -13.93
C PHE A 290 17.48 -0.33 -12.46
N ASN A 291 17.77 -1.54 -12.00
CA ASN A 291 17.78 -1.87 -10.59
C ASN A 291 19.21 -2.01 -10.08
N ALA A 292 19.45 -1.51 -8.89
CA ALA A 292 20.69 -1.65 -8.15
C ALA A 292 20.40 -1.47 -6.65
N ASP A 293 21.09 -2.24 -5.83
CA ASP A 293 21.04 -2.12 -4.36
C ASP A 293 19.61 -2.14 -3.79
N GLY A 294 18.74 -2.98 -4.34
CA GLY A 294 17.35 -3.11 -3.91
C GLY A 294 16.47 -1.90 -4.25
N LYS A 295 16.87 -1.08 -5.23
CA LYS A 295 16.13 0.10 -5.69
C LYS A 295 15.93 0.06 -7.21
N LEU A 296 14.83 0.68 -7.67
CA LEU A 296 14.62 0.96 -9.08
C LEU A 296 14.91 2.43 -9.34
N THR A 297 15.82 2.69 -10.26
CA THR A 297 16.22 4.06 -10.64
C THR A 297 15.80 4.35 -12.07
N VAL A 298 15.08 5.46 -12.24
CA VAL A 298 14.64 5.99 -13.54
C VAL A 298 15.33 7.31 -13.81
N LYS A 299 15.80 7.51 -15.03
CA LYS A 299 16.41 8.78 -15.48
C LYS A 299 15.83 9.22 -16.82
N GLY A 300 15.30 10.44 -16.86
CA GLY A 300 14.88 11.13 -18.07
C GLY A 300 13.72 10.43 -18.80
N ALA A 301 12.81 9.78 -18.10
CA ALA A 301 11.63 9.20 -18.70
C ALA A 301 10.50 10.24 -18.89
N ASP A 302 9.64 10.01 -19.88
CA ASP A 302 8.41 10.77 -20.09
C ASP A 302 7.33 10.34 -19.12
N GLU A 303 7.29 9.02 -18.87
CA GLU A 303 6.31 8.36 -18.02
C GLU A 303 6.94 7.14 -17.35
N VAL A 304 6.51 6.84 -16.14
CA VAL A 304 6.86 5.63 -15.39
C VAL A 304 5.61 5.02 -14.81
N VAL A 305 5.45 3.71 -14.97
CA VAL A 305 4.39 2.93 -14.33
C VAL A 305 5.03 1.87 -13.44
N PHE A 306 4.66 1.87 -12.16
CA PHE A 306 4.99 0.81 -11.23
C PHE A 306 3.78 -0.10 -11.02
N TYR A 307 4.00 -1.40 -11.07
CA TYR A 307 3.04 -2.45 -10.73
C TYR A 307 3.50 -3.14 -9.46
N ILE A 308 2.60 -3.36 -8.52
CA ILE A 308 2.90 -3.99 -7.24
C ILE A 308 1.87 -5.07 -6.96
N THR A 309 2.34 -6.28 -6.71
CA THR A 309 1.52 -7.42 -6.27
C THR A 309 2.04 -7.95 -4.95
N ALA A 310 1.16 -8.40 -4.09
CA ALA A 310 1.53 -8.99 -2.82
C ALA A 310 0.55 -10.08 -2.41
N ASP A 311 1.06 -11.07 -1.70
CA ASP A 311 0.27 -12.18 -1.16
C ASP A 311 0.98 -12.79 0.05
N THR A 312 0.23 -13.57 0.84
CA THR A 312 0.74 -14.37 1.96
C THR A 312 0.54 -15.86 1.68
N ASP A 313 1.11 -16.72 2.50
CA ASP A 313 0.83 -18.16 2.44
C ASP A 313 -0.47 -18.58 3.13
N TYR A 314 -1.28 -17.60 3.56
CA TYR A 314 -2.56 -17.84 4.22
C TYR A 314 -3.57 -18.52 3.30
N LYS A 315 -4.18 -19.58 3.82
CA LYS A 315 -5.32 -20.24 3.19
C LYS A 315 -6.47 -20.35 4.21
N PRO A 316 -7.67 -19.85 3.87
CA PRO A 316 -8.84 -20.04 4.73
C PRO A 316 -9.07 -21.52 5.03
N ASN A 317 -9.25 -21.84 6.31
CA ASN A 317 -9.63 -23.17 6.76
C ASN A 317 -10.87 -23.03 7.67
N PHE A 318 -11.99 -23.61 7.26
CA PHE A 318 -13.27 -23.51 7.97
C PHE A 318 -13.46 -24.60 9.02
N ASP A 319 -12.53 -25.58 9.09
CA ASP A 319 -12.45 -26.61 10.11
C ASP A 319 -11.00 -26.71 10.64
N PRO A 320 -10.51 -25.65 11.33
CA PRO A 320 -9.12 -25.55 11.70
C PRO A 320 -8.75 -26.46 12.88
N ASP A 321 -7.65 -27.19 12.75
CA ASP A 321 -6.97 -27.79 13.90
C ASP A 321 -6.01 -26.74 14.50
N PHE A 322 -6.40 -26.11 15.59
CA PHE A 322 -5.58 -25.11 16.28
C PHE A 322 -4.32 -25.67 16.94
N LYS A 323 -4.13 -26.98 16.94
CA LYS A 323 -2.88 -27.62 17.38
C LYS A 323 -1.89 -27.77 16.24
N ASP A 324 -2.36 -27.70 14.98
CA ASP A 324 -1.51 -27.68 13.81
C ASP A 324 -1.09 -26.24 13.48
N PRO A 325 0.20 -25.88 13.63
CA PRO A 325 0.68 -24.56 13.28
C PRO A 325 0.53 -24.21 11.81
N LYS A 326 0.22 -25.19 10.96
CA LYS A 326 0.01 -25.03 9.52
C LYS A 326 -1.46 -25.04 9.11
N THR A 327 -2.39 -25.00 10.05
CA THR A 327 -3.83 -25.12 9.77
C THR A 327 -4.34 -24.07 8.77
N TYR A 328 -3.65 -22.94 8.65
CA TYR A 328 -3.97 -21.85 7.71
C TYR A 328 -2.92 -21.64 6.61
N VAL A 329 -1.99 -22.57 6.41
CA VAL A 329 -0.95 -22.47 5.38
C VAL A 329 -1.36 -23.28 4.16
N GLY A 330 -1.24 -22.71 2.96
CA GLY A 330 -1.56 -23.46 1.73
C GLY A 330 -1.52 -22.69 0.44
N VAL A 331 -1.18 -21.39 0.48
CA VAL A 331 -0.92 -20.59 -0.72
C VAL A 331 0.60 -20.53 -0.96
N ASN A 332 1.02 -20.49 -2.23
CA ASN A 332 2.38 -20.18 -2.60
C ASN A 332 2.47 -18.73 -3.10
N PRO A 333 2.83 -17.77 -2.23
CA PRO A 333 2.81 -16.35 -2.57
C PRO A 333 3.81 -15.98 -3.67
N GLU A 334 4.89 -16.76 -3.86
CA GLU A 334 5.84 -16.54 -4.97
C GLU A 334 5.19 -16.78 -6.33
N GLU A 335 4.44 -17.87 -6.47
CA GLU A 335 3.76 -18.21 -7.72
C GLU A 335 2.61 -17.25 -7.99
N THR A 336 1.79 -16.98 -6.97
CA THR A 336 0.60 -16.14 -7.08
C THR A 336 0.98 -14.71 -7.50
N THR A 337 1.92 -14.10 -6.78
CA THR A 337 2.36 -12.73 -7.09
C THR A 337 3.03 -12.62 -8.44
N LYS A 338 3.79 -13.64 -8.85
CA LYS A 338 4.42 -13.70 -10.18
C LYS A 338 3.39 -13.80 -11.31
N GLN A 339 2.35 -14.61 -11.12
CA GLN A 339 1.27 -14.72 -12.09
C GLN A 339 0.51 -13.41 -12.25
N TRP A 340 0.11 -12.76 -11.15
CA TRP A 340 -0.56 -11.47 -11.19
C TRP A 340 0.32 -10.39 -11.83
N MET A 341 1.61 -10.34 -11.50
CA MET A 341 2.55 -9.39 -12.08
C MET A 341 2.67 -9.56 -13.59
N ASN A 342 2.88 -10.78 -14.08
CA ASN A 342 3.00 -11.05 -15.51
C ASN A 342 1.73 -10.61 -16.27
N ASN A 343 0.56 -10.89 -15.71
CA ASN A 343 -0.71 -10.47 -16.30
C ASN A 343 -0.88 -8.94 -16.30
N ALA A 344 -0.47 -8.27 -15.23
CA ALA A 344 -0.58 -6.82 -15.11
C ALA A 344 0.34 -6.10 -16.11
N VAL A 345 1.59 -6.51 -16.20
CA VAL A 345 2.56 -5.94 -17.16
C VAL A 345 2.11 -6.17 -18.60
N LEU A 346 1.59 -7.37 -18.92
CA LEU A 346 1.06 -7.67 -20.26
C LEU A 346 -0.11 -6.77 -20.65
N GLN A 347 -1.00 -6.45 -19.73
CA GLN A 347 -2.15 -5.56 -19.96
C GLN A 347 -1.73 -4.08 -20.08
N GLY A 348 -0.77 -3.64 -19.28
CA GLY A 348 -0.33 -2.26 -19.21
C GLY A 348 -1.33 -1.32 -18.55
N TYR A 349 -0.90 -0.09 -18.30
CA TYR A 349 -1.66 0.91 -17.53
C TYR A 349 -3.08 1.15 -18.04
N THR A 350 -3.24 1.39 -19.35
CA THR A 350 -4.54 1.79 -19.91
C THR A 350 -5.60 0.69 -19.79
N ALA A 351 -5.24 -0.56 -20.06
CA ALA A 351 -6.16 -1.67 -19.95
C ALA A 351 -6.51 -1.96 -18.48
N LEU A 352 -5.52 -1.92 -17.59
CA LEU A 352 -5.74 -2.09 -16.15
C LEU A 352 -6.64 -1.00 -15.57
N PHE A 353 -6.45 0.25 -15.96
CA PHE A 353 -7.32 1.34 -15.51
C PHE A 353 -8.74 1.17 -16.02
N SER A 354 -8.92 0.84 -17.30
CA SER A 354 -10.26 0.59 -17.86
C SER A 354 -10.97 -0.57 -17.13
N GLN A 355 -10.25 -1.65 -16.85
CA GLN A 355 -10.79 -2.80 -16.14
C GLN A 355 -11.17 -2.42 -14.69
N HIS A 356 -10.28 -1.71 -13.97
CA HIS A 356 -10.52 -1.21 -12.64
C HIS A 356 -11.75 -0.30 -12.58
N TYR A 357 -11.83 0.69 -13.48
CA TYR A 357 -12.94 1.64 -13.54
C TYR A 357 -14.28 0.94 -13.83
N ASN A 358 -14.31 0.05 -14.81
CA ASN A 358 -15.54 -0.65 -15.19
C ASN A 358 -16.04 -1.57 -14.06
N ASP A 359 -15.12 -2.27 -13.36
CA ASP A 359 -15.47 -3.10 -12.21
C ASP A 359 -16.06 -2.23 -11.08
N TYR A 360 -15.37 -1.16 -10.70
CA TYR A 360 -15.79 -0.27 -9.64
C TYR A 360 -17.12 0.43 -9.94
N ALA A 361 -17.30 0.96 -11.15
CA ALA A 361 -18.51 1.68 -11.56
C ALA A 361 -19.78 0.81 -11.54
N THR A 362 -19.66 -0.51 -11.53
CA THR A 362 -20.82 -1.41 -11.37
C THR A 362 -21.29 -1.51 -9.93
N LEU A 363 -20.43 -1.15 -8.96
CA LEU A 363 -20.72 -1.22 -7.54
C LEU A 363 -21.14 0.14 -6.96
N PHE A 364 -20.74 1.22 -7.61
CA PHE A 364 -20.95 2.60 -7.19
C PHE A 364 -22.04 3.28 -8.04
#